data_b554be01de5e894c2bb2269bd8227ca4
#
_entry.id   b554be01de5e894c2bb2269bd8227ca4
#
_cell.length_a   1.000
_cell.length_b   1.000
_cell.length_c   1.000
_cell.angle_alpha   90.00
_cell.angle_beta   90.00
_cell.angle_gamma   90.00
#
_symmetry.space_group_name_H-M   'P 1'
#
loop_
_entity.id
_entity.type
_entity.pdbx_description
1 polymer ?
#
loop_
_entity_poly.entity_id
_entity_poly.type
_entity_poly.pdbx_seq_one_letter_code
_entity_poly.pdbx_strand_id
1 'polypeptide(L)'
;VETDLSRSPRVRQLEAMFDVPAAEKSRLEWHGEIPFEDDDDWNVGLIAGPSGSGKTTIARQCFGTDYHPAIEWREKSVIEDFDSARSMDEIAAVCQAVGFNTIPAWLRPYVVLSNGERFRVELARRLLELPDPIVVDEFTSVVDRQVAQIGAHAVQKYIRKHGRRFVAVSCHYDIVDWLQPDWIFEPATMHFARRSLQRRPKLEISIERIDWAAWRIFAPFHI
;
A
#
# COMPACT_ATOMS: atom_id res chain seq x y z
N VAL A 1 -3.11 18.16 -16.28
CA VAL A 1 -2.52 19.15 -15.36
C VAL A 1 -1.83 20.22 -16.15
N GLU A 2 -2.15 21.46 -15.88
CA GLU A 2 -1.56 22.65 -16.53
C GLU A 2 -0.92 23.54 -15.47
N THR A 3 0.29 24.01 -15.70
CA THR A 3 1.00 24.90 -14.79
C THR A 3 1.63 26.04 -15.59
N ASP A 4 1.38 27.27 -15.15
CA ASP A 4 2.04 28.45 -15.70
C ASP A 4 3.52 28.45 -15.32
N LEU A 5 4.39 28.64 -16.29
CA LEU A 5 5.84 28.72 -16.05
C LEU A 5 6.24 30.18 -15.82
N SER A 6 6.89 30.43 -14.69
CA SER A 6 7.44 31.74 -14.38
C SER A 6 8.57 32.10 -15.38
N ARG A 7 8.54 33.30 -15.97
CA ARG A 7 9.59 33.79 -16.84
C ARG A 7 10.46 34.83 -16.14
N SER A 8 10.92 34.50 -14.96
CA SER A 8 11.90 35.36 -14.25
C SER A 8 13.22 35.47 -15.04
N PRO A 9 14.04 36.49 -14.79
CA PRO A 9 15.36 36.63 -15.43
C PRO A 9 16.25 35.36 -15.25
N ARG A 10 16.15 34.71 -14.10
CA ARG A 10 16.89 33.47 -13.82
C ARG A 10 16.42 32.30 -14.68
N VAL A 11 15.10 32.18 -14.91
CA VAL A 11 14.54 31.12 -15.80
C VAL A 11 15.04 31.32 -17.23
N ARG A 12 15.00 32.58 -17.77
CA ARG A 12 15.52 32.85 -19.09
C ARG A 12 17.02 32.59 -19.22
N GLN A 13 17.80 32.87 -18.17
CA GLN A 13 19.21 32.51 -18.15
C GLN A 13 19.46 31.02 -18.21
N LEU A 14 18.67 30.20 -17.48
CA LEU A 14 18.72 28.76 -17.54
C LEU A 14 18.30 28.22 -18.91
N GLU A 15 17.21 28.73 -19.48
CA GLU A 15 16.76 28.38 -20.84
C GLU A 15 17.88 28.62 -21.86
N ALA A 16 18.57 29.77 -21.76
CA ALA A 16 19.69 30.09 -22.66
C ALA A 16 20.95 29.21 -22.40
N MET A 17 21.23 28.84 -21.15
CA MET A 17 22.40 28.02 -20.80
C MET A 17 22.27 26.57 -21.23
N PHE A 18 21.05 26.04 -21.26
CA PHE A 18 20.76 24.62 -21.54
C PHE A 18 20.01 24.39 -22.84
N ASP A 19 19.86 25.44 -23.65
CA ASP A 19 19.14 25.41 -24.94
C ASP A 19 17.72 24.80 -24.82
N VAL A 20 17.03 25.16 -23.72
CA VAL A 20 15.67 24.69 -23.44
C VAL A 20 14.67 25.56 -24.19
N PRO A 21 13.76 25.00 -24.98
CA PRO A 21 12.73 25.79 -25.65
C PRO A 21 11.86 26.56 -24.66
N ALA A 22 11.65 27.85 -24.92
CA ALA A 22 10.79 28.69 -24.11
C ALA A 22 9.33 28.20 -24.20
N ALA A 23 8.82 27.65 -23.10
CA ALA A 23 7.41 27.26 -22.97
C ALA A 23 6.69 28.24 -22.05
N GLU A 24 5.47 28.64 -22.38
CA GLU A 24 4.64 29.48 -21.49
C GLU A 24 3.93 28.66 -20.44
N LYS A 25 3.59 27.40 -20.78
CA LYS A 25 2.85 26.48 -19.93
C LYS A 25 3.39 25.07 -20.09
N SER A 26 3.45 24.36 -18.99
CA SER A 26 3.63 22.91 -19.01
C SER A 26 2.26 22.27 -18.89
N ARG A 27 1.87 21.48 -19.89
CA ARG A 27 0.60 20.75 -19.92
C ARG A 27 0.85 19.28 -20.11
N LEU A 28 0.37 18.48 -19.17
CA LEU A 28 0.36 17.03 -19.23
C LEU A 28 -1.09 16.55 -19.22
N GLU A 29 -1.49 15.83 -20.24
CA GLU A 29 -2.81 15.25 -20.34
C GLU A 29 -2.71 13.73 -20.39
N TRP A 30 -3.55 13.10 -19.60
CA TRP A 30 -3.77 11.66 -19.62
C TRP A 30 -5.22 11.39 -19.98
N HIS A 31 -5.43 10.56 -20.98
CA HIS A 31 -6.75 10.10 -21.41
C HIS A 31 -6.80 8.59 -21.23
N GLY A 32 -7.74 8.11 -20.46
CA GLY A 32 -7.95 6.69 -20.23
C GLY A 32 -9.07 6.44 -19.23
N GLU A 33 -9.59 5.25 -19.25
CA GLU A 33 -10.58 4.78 -18.29
C GLU A 33 -9.93 3.75 -17.38
N ILE A 34 -10.18 3.88 -16.09
CA ILE A 34 -9.88 2.84 -15.13
C ILE A 34 -11.19 2.06 -14.96
N PRO A 35 -11.27 0.82 -15.46
CA PRO A 35 -12.51 0.06 -15.46
C PRO A 35 -12.79 -0.52 -14.07
N PHE A 36 -13.19 0.33 -13.14
CA PHE A 36 -13.78 -0.06 -11.87
C PHE A 36 -15.29 0.03 -11.97
N GLU A 37 -15.94 -1.06 -11.63
CA GLU A 37 -17.35 -1.04 -11.28
C GLU A 37 -17.46 -1.05 -9.75
N ASP A 38 -18.46 -0.39 -9.19
CA ASP A 38 -18.66 -0.31 -7.73
C ASP A 38 -18.81 -1.70 -7.08
N ASP A 39 -19.32 -2.66 -7.84
CA ASP A 39 -19.56 -4.06 -7.43
C ASP A 39 -18.34 -4.99 -7.64
N ASP A 40 -17.21 -4.46 -8.10
CA ASP A 40 -16.02 -5.26 -8.34
C ASP A 40 -15.48 -5.90 -7.05
N ASP A 41 -15.31 -7.22 -7.08
CA ASP A 41 -14.74 -8.00 -5.97
C ASP A 41 -13.21 -7.87 -5.97
N TRP A 42 -12.70 -6.87 -5.25
CA TRP A 42 -11.28 -6.69 -5.04
C TRP A 42 -10.98 -6.19 -3.62
N ASN A 43 -9.81 -6.53 -3.11
CA ASN A 43 -9.32 -6.07 -1.81
C ASN A 43 -8.10 -5.16 -1.94
N VAL A 44 -7.18 -5.47 -2.85
CA VAL A 44 -5.89 -4.78 -2.95
C VAL A 44 -5.67 -4.26 -4.36
N GLY A 45 -5.47 -2.96 -4.48
CA GLY A 45 -5.11 -2.28 -5.71
C GLY A 45 -3.70 -1.71 -5.67
N LEU A 46 -3.10 -1.51 -6.84
CA LEU A 46 -1.80 -0.88 -6.98
C LEU A 46 -1.79 0.11 -8.14
N ILE A 47 -1.40 1.34 -7.85
CA ILE A 47 -1.03 2.32 -8.87
C ILE A 47 0.50 2.40 -8.89
N ALA A 48 1.12 1.89 -9.95
CA ALA A 48 2.57 1.78 -10.07
C ALA A 48 3.11 2.63 -11.24
N GLY A 49 4.32 3.13 -11.10
CA GLY A 49 4.99 3.86 -12.18
C GLY A 49 6.16 4.70 -11.70
N PRO A 50 7.02 5.16 -12.60
CA PRO A 50 8.16 5.98 -12.24
C PRO A 50 7.73 7.31 -11.58
N SER A 51 8.68 7.97 -10.92
CA SER A 51 8.44 9.33 -10.38
C SER A 51 8.00 10.27 -11.49
N GLY A 52 7.04 11.14 -11.21
CA GLY A 52 6.50 12.09 -12.21
C GLY A 52 5.48 11.50 -13.20
N SER A 53 5.15 10.21 -13.15
CA SER A 53 4.18 9.59 -14.08
C SER A 53 2.71 9.94 -13.81
N GLY A 54 2.41 10.79 -12.83
CA GLY A 54 1.04 11.21 -12.53
C GLY A 54 0.28 10.32 -11.53
N LYS A 55 0.93 9.38 -10.86
CA LYS A 55 0.30 8.47 -9.88
C LYS A 55 -0.56 9.19 -8.83
N THR A 56 0.02 10.14 -8.14
CA THR A 56 -0.65 10.98 -7.13
C THR A 56 -1.86 11.73 -7.71
N THR A 57 -1.71 12.26 -8.92
CA THR A 57 -2.80 12.98 -9.63
C THR A 57 -3.97 12.04 -9.92
N ILE A 58 -3.67 10.85 -10.42
CA ILE A 58 -4.69 9.85 -10.72
C ILE A 58 -5.33 9.31 -9.44
N ALA A 59 -4.54 8.99 -8.40
CA ALA A 59 -5.08 8.58 -7.11
C ALA A 59 -6.05 9.63 -6.54
N ARG A 60 -5.68 10.91 -6.63
CA ARG A 60 -6.54 12.03 -6.19
C ARG A 60 -7.82 12.13 -7.00
N GLN A 61 -7.75 11.90 -8.31
CA GLN A 61 -8.91 11.96 -9.19
C GLN A 61 -9.86 10.79 -8.95
N CYS A 62 -9.34 9.58 -8.69
CA CYS A 62 -10.16 8.39 -8.48
C CYS A 62 -10.75 8.30 -7.05
N PHE A 63 -10.01 8.78 -6.04
CA PHE A 63 -10.36 8.58 -4.64
C PHE A 63 -10.64 9.88 -3.87
N GLY A 64 -10.66 11.03 -4.57
CA GLY A 64 -10.90 12.35 -3.98
C GLY A 64 -9.64 13.05 -3.47
N THR A 65 -9.77 14.32 -3.09
CA THR A 65 -8.64 15.14 -2.65
C THR A 65 -8.02 14.67 -1.34
N ASP A 66 -8.84 14.12 -0.46
CA ASP A 66 -8.44 13.65 0.87
C ASP A 66 -8.17 12.14 0.90
N TYR A 67 -7.84 11.55 -0.25
CA TYR A 67 -7.59 10.12 -0.40
C TYR A 67 -6.47 9.59 0.49
N HIS A 68 -5.52 10.42 0.88
CA HIS A 68 -4.39 10.08 1.74
C HIS A 68 -4.24 11.14 2.84
N PRO A 69 -5.13 11.14 3.87
CA PRO A 69 -5.07 12.14 4.92
C PRO A 69 -3.78 12.01 5.73
N ALA A 70 -3.25 13.16 6.16
CA ALA A 70 -2.12 13.19 7.07
C ALA A 70 -2.51 12.57 8.41
N ILE A 71 -1.66 11.72 8.95
CA ILE A 71 -1.80 11.19 10.31
C ILE A 71 -1.10 12.15 11.27
N GLU A 72 -1.86 12.78 12.13
CA GLU A 72 -1.30 13.64 13.17
C GLU A 72 -0.78 12.83 14.35
N TRP A 73 0.42 13.15 14.79
CA TRP A 73 1.07 12.55 15.95
C TRP A 73 1.30 13.62 17.01
N ARG A 74 0.92 13.30 18.23
CA ARG A 74 1.11 14.18 19.40
C ARG A 74 2.47 13.89 20.04
N GLU A 75 2.86 14.74 21.00
CA GLU A 75 4.10 14.53 21.78
C GLU A 75 3.97 13.47 22.88
N LYS A 76 2.95 12.62 22.82
CA LYS A 76 2.69 11.53 23.78
C LYS A 76 3.16 10.18 23.22
N SER A 77 2.86 9.10 23.93
CA SER A 77 3.13 7.76 23.43
C SER A 77 2.27 7.46 22.19
N VAL A 78 2.82 6.72 21.21
CA VAL A 78 2.08 6.43 19.97
C VAL A 78 0.79 5.64 20.21
N ILE A 79 0.71 4.89 21.30
CA ILE A 79 -0.50 4.13 21.62
C ILE A 79 -1.68 5.04 22.02
N GLU A 80 -1.40 6.21 22.60
CA GLU A 80 -2.41 7.21 22.97
C GLU A 80 -2.87 8.04 21.76
N ASP A 81 -2.15 7.98 20.66
CA ASP A 81 -2.51 8.68 19.41
C ASP A 81 -3.54 7.92 18.57
N PHE A 82 -3.82 6.66 18.90
CA PHE A 82 -4.92 5.94 18.26
C PHE A 82 -6.27 6.51 18.69
N ASP A 83 -7.28 6.33 17.82
CA ASP A 83 -8.64 6.77 18.09
C ASP A 83 -9.15 6.15 19.41
N SER A 84 -9.60 7.00 20.32
CA SER A 84 -10.12 6.61 21.64
C SER A 84 -11.35 5.69 21.60
N ALA A 85 -12.04 5.61 20.46
CA ALA A 85 -13.13 4.66 20.24
C ALA A 85 -12.64 3.22 20.01
N ARG A 86 -11.33 3.02 19.78
CA ARG A 86 -10.74 1.71 19.54
C ARG A 86 -10.30 1.06 20.86
N SER A 87 -10.60 -0.21 21.00
CA SER A 87 -10.14 -0.99 22.15
C SER A 87 -8.64 -1.28 22.06
N MET A 88 -8.01 -1.53 23.21
CA MET A 88 -6.60 -1.94 23.26
C MET A 88 -6.35 -3.25 22.51
N ASP A 89 -7.32 -4.16 22.49
CA ASP A 89 -7.21 -5.43 21.77
C ASP A 89 -7.18 -5.21 20.25
N GLU A 90 -8.01 -4.29 19.71
CA GLU A 90 -7.98 -3.94 18.28
C GLU A 90 -6.65 -3.27 17.90
N ILE A 91 -6.18 -2.34 18.74
CA ILE A 91 -4.91 -1.64 18.50
C ILE A 91 -3.75 -2.63 18.55
N ALA A 92 -3.71 -3.50 19.57
CA ALA A 92 -2.68 -4.52 19.68
C ALA A 92 -2.70 -5.50 18.51
N ALA A 93 -3.88 -5.93 18.08
CA ALA A 93 -4.04 -6.85 16.95
C ALA A 93 -3.54 -6.23 15.62
N VAL A 94 -3.85 -4.98 15.32
CA VAL A 94 -3.38 -4.32 14.10
C VAL A 94 -1.87 -4.04 14.17
N CYS A 95 -1.34 -3.59 15.32
CA CYS A 95 0.09 -3.39 15.53
C CYS A 95 0.87 -4.69 15.31
N GLN A 96 0.39 -5.80 15.86
CA GLN A 96 0.98 -7.12 15.63
C GLN A 96 0.90 -7.53 14.15
N ALA A 97 -0.24 -7.29 13.51
CA ALA A 97 -0.44 -7.63 12.10
C ALA A 97 0.58 -6.95 11.18
N VAL A 98 0.93 -5.69 11.44
CA VAL A 98 1.94 -4.95 10.67
C VAL A 98 3.38 -5.15 11.16
N GLY A 99 3.59 -5.96 12.18
CA GLY A 99 4.92 -6.26 12.74
C GLY A 99 5.46 -5.16 13.66
N PHE A 100 4.62 -4.31 14.22
CA PHE A 100 4.98 -3.35 15.26
C PHE A 100 4.80 -3.99 16.66
N ASN A 101 5.69 -4.93 17.02
CA ASN A 101 5.51 -5.83 18.15
C ASN A 101 6.28 -5.41 19.41
N THR A 102 7.09 -4.35 19.35
CA THR A 102 7.96 -3.94 20.44
C THR A 102 7.20 -3.04 21.41
N ILE A 103 6.67 -3.60 22.49
CA ILE A 103 5.88 -2.85 23.50
C ILE A 103 6.60 -1.60 24.01
N PRO A 104 7.92 -1.59 24.31
CA PRO A 104 8.60 -0.34 24.69
C PRO A 104 8.53 0.76 23.60
N ALA A 105 8.40 0.43 22.33
CA ALA A 105 8.22 1.41 21.25
C ALA A 105 6.80 2.01 21.28
N TRP A 106 5.79 1.28 21.74
CA TRP A 106 4.42 1.77 21.85
C TRP A 106 4.27 2.92 22.84
N LEU A 107 5.14 2.94 23.87
CA LEU A 107 5.15 3.95 24.91
C LEU A 107 6.00 5.18 24.57
N ARG A 108 6.59 5.23 23.38
CA ARG A 108 7.43 6.34 22.93
C ARG A 108 6.64 7.28 22.02
N PRO A 109 7.00 8.58 22.01
CA PRO A 109 6.50 9.51 21.00
C PRO A 109 6.91 9.09 19.59
N TYR A 110 6.08 9.37 18.60
CA TYR A 110 6.35 9.05 17.19
C TYR A 110 7.70 9.58 16.69
N VAL A 111 8.07 10.78 17.13
CA VAL A 111 9.30 11.48 16.68
C VAL A 111 10.60 10.75 17.03
N VAL A 112 10.60 9.88 18.05
CA VAL A 112 11.79 9.14 18.46
C VAL A 112 11.85 7.71 17.90
N LEU A 113 10.82 7.29 17.15
CA LEU A 113 10.80 6.00 16.50
C LEU A 113 11.73 5.96 15.27
N SER A 114 12.30 4.80 14.99
CA SER A 114 13.01 4.54 13.74
C SER A 114 12.06 4.63 12.54
N ASN A 115 12.61 4.83 11.32
CA ASN A 115 11.79 4.91 10.10
C ASN A 115 10.93 3.65 9.90
N GLY A 116 11.46 2.47 10.18
CA GLY A 116 10.70 1.22 10.09
C GLY A 116 9.59 1.11 11.12
N GLU A 117 9.79 1.60 12.36
CA GLU A 117 8.77 1.66 13.40
C GLU A 117 7.69 2.69 13.05
N ARG A 118 8.08 3.88 12.57
CA ARG A 118 7.16 4.93 12.09
C ARG A 118 6.25 4.40 11.00
N PHE A 119 6.83 3.78 9.98
CA PHE A 119 6.09 3.18 8.88
C PHE A 119 5.06 2.16 9.37
N ARG A 120 5.45 1.26 10.29
CA ARG A 120 4.55 0.23 10.80
C ARG A 120 3.42 0.81 11.63
N VAL A 121 3.69 1.74 12.54
CA VAL A 121 2.64 2.31 13.39
C VAL A 121 1.71 3.23 12.60
N GLU A 122 2.23 3.96 11.62
CA GLU A 122 1.40 4.75 10.71
C GLU A 122 0.49 3.86 9.88
N LEU A 123 1.04 2.75 9.38
CA LEU A 123 0.26 1.76 8.65
C LEU A 123 -0.83 1.13 9.54
N ALA A 124 -0.53 0.81 10.82
CA ALA A 124 -1.50 0.30 11.77
C ALA A 124 -2.67 1.27 11.96
N ARG A 125 -2.39 2.57 12.17
CA ARG A 125 -3.43 3.58 12.31
C ARG A 125 -4.28 3.72 11.05
N ARG A 126 -3.67 3.78 9.86
CA ARG A 126 -4.40 3.84 8.59
C ARG A 126 -5.32 2.63 8.42
N LEU A 127 -4.82 1.44 8.70
CA LEU A 127 -5.59 0.21 8.58
C LEU A 127 -6.75 0.13 9.59
N LEU A 128 -6.64 0.75 10.75
CA LEU A 128 -7.66 0.67 11.80
C LEU A 128 -8.68 1.82 11.73
N GLU A 129 -8.21 3.04 11.39
CA GLU A 129 -8.99 4.27 11.57
C GLU A 129 -9.59 4.82 10.27
N LEU A 130 -8.94 4.58 9.10
CA LEU A 130 -9.42 5.16 7.85
C LEU A 130 -10.58 4.35 7.24
N PRO A 131 -11.52 5.02 6.54
CA PRO A 131 -12.56 4.36 5.77
C PRO A 131 -12.00 3.67 4.51
N ASP A 132 -12.80 2.80 3.91
CA ASP A 132 -12.48 2.17 2.62
C ASP A 132 -12.82 3.09 1.43
N PRO A 133 -12.02 3.04 0.37
CA PRO A 133 -10.74 2.36 0.27
C PRO A 133 -9.63 3.10 1.01
N ILE A 134 -8.78 2.38 1.74
CA ILE A 134 -7.58 2.94 2.37
C ILE A 134 -6.55 3.16 1.28
N VAL A 135 -6.22 4.40 0.97
CA VAL A 135 -5.20 4.72 -0.04
C VAL A 135 -3.92 5.21 0.64
N VAL A 136 -2.79 4.63 0.28
CA VAL A 136 -1.48 5.04 0.80
C VAL A 136 -0.57 5.46 -0.35
N ASP A 137 -0.30 6.76 -0.41
CA ASP A 137 0.64 7.32 -1.37
C ASP A 137 2.09 7.15 -0.87
N GLU A 138 3.03 7.09 -1.82
CA GLU A 138 4.45 6.81 -1.53
C GLU A 138 4.64 5.52 -0.72
N PHE A 139 3.76 4.52 -0.93
CA PHE A 139 3.81 3.27 -0.18
C PHE A 139 5.19 2.62 -0.28
N THR A 140 5.83 2.42 0.87
CA THR A 140 7.18 1.86 1.05
C THR A 140 8.36 2.72 0.59
N SER A 141 8.16 3.98 0.19
CA SER A 141 9.24 4.83 -0.33
C SER A 141 10.29 5.22 0.72
N VAL A 142 9.91 5.27 2.00
CA VAL A 142 10.74 5.78 3.10
C VAL A 142 11.43 4.70 3.93
N VAL A 143 11.29 3.43 3.55
CA VAL A 143 11.82 2.28 4.31
C VAL A 143 12.70 1.38 3.46
N ASP A 144 13.58 0.63 4.12
CA ASP A 144 14.38 -0.39 3.45
C ASP A 144 13.52 -1.51 2.85
N ARG A 145 14.09 -2.28 1.93
CA ARG A 145 13.34 -3.28 1.16
C ARG A 145 12.84 -4.45 2.02
N GLN A 146 13.49 -4.79 3.12
CA GLN A 146 13.01 -5.83 4.03
C GLN A 146 11.77 -5.37 4.79
N VAL A 147 11.80 -4.14 5.31
CA VAL A 147 10.64 -3.54 5.99
C VAL A 147 9.48 -3.37 5.00
N ALA A 148 9.76 -2.94 3.78
CA ALA A 148 8.78 -2.83 2.71
C ALA A 148 8.09 -4.17 2.39
N GLN A 149 8.87 -5.24 2.27
CA GLN A 149 8.37 -6.58 2.02
C GLN A 149 7.46 -7.09 3.13
N ILE A 150 7.92 -6.96 4.38
CA ILE A 150 7.15 -7.36 5.55
C ILE A 150 5.84 -6.56 5.64
N GLY A 151 5.92 -5.24 5.44
CA GLY A 151 4.76 -4.36 5.46
C GLY A 151 3.75 -4.68 4.36
N ALA A 152 4.20 -4.89 3.13
CA ALA A 152 3.32 -5.25 2.02
C ALA A 152 2.61 -6.59 2.24
N HIS A 153 3.33 -7.62 2.71
CA HIS A 153 2.72 -8.89 3.09
C HIS A 153 1.72 -8.77 4.24
N ALA A 154 2.03 -7.93 5.23
CA ALA A 154 1.15 -7.69 6.37
C ALA A 154 -0.16 -7.04 5.94
N VAL A 155 -0.07 -5.97 5.13
CA VAL A 155 -1.23 -5.24 4.59
C VAL A 155 -2.15 -6.18 3.83
N GLN A 156 -1.63 -6.89 2.82
CA GLN A 156 -2.49 -7.73 1.98
C GLN A 156 -3.20 -8.83 2.79
N LYS A 157 -2.54 -9.40 3.81
CA LYS A 157 -3.15 -10.39 4.70
C LYS A 157 -4.22 -9.77 5.59
N TYR A 158 -3.93 -8.60 6.17
CA TYR A 158 -4.87 -7.89 7.04
C TYR A 158 -6.12 -7.49 6.26
N ILE A 159 -5.96 -6.84 5.12
CA ILE A 159 -7.03 -6.34 4.26
C ILE A 159 -7.94 -7.49 3.80
N ARG A 160 -7.37 -8.59 3.28
CA ARG A 160 -8.15 -9.75 2.84
C ARG A 160 -8.87 -10.46 3.98
N LYS A 161 -8.24 -10.56 5.16
CA LYS A 161 -8.86 -11.16 6.34
C LYS A 161 -10.10 -10.39 6.80
N HIS A 162 -10.08 -9.06 6.68
CA HIS A 162 -11.16 -8.19 7.16
C HIS A 162 -12.12 -7.74 6.06
N GLY A 163 -11.96 -8.24 4.81
CA GLY A 163 -12.81 -7.89 3.67
C GLY A 163 -12.77 -6.40 3.32
N ARG A 164 -11.63 -5.73 3.61
CA ARG A 164 -11.45 -4.30 3.36
C ARG A 164 -10.82 -4.02 2.01
N ARG A 165 -10.78 -2.75 1.61
CA ARG A 165 -10.16 -2.29 0.36
C ARG A 165 -8.95 -1.41 0.65
N PHE A 166 -7.84 -1.69 -0.05
CA PHE A 166 -6.58 -0.95 0.09
C PHE A 166 -5.97 -0.67 -1.29
N VAL A 167 -5.45 0.54 -1.47
CA VAL A 167 -4.74 0.93 -2.69
C VAL A 167 -3.37 1.47 -2.32
N ALA A 168 -2.33 0.82 -2.82
CA ALA A 168 -0.97 1.34 -2.76
C ALA A 168 -0.68 2.22 -3.98
N VAL A 169 -0.03 3.37 -3.76
CA VAL A 169 0.55 4.19 -4.82
C VAL A 169 2.05 4.17 -4.64
N SER A 170 2.81 3.64 -5.59
CA SER A 170 4.24 3.41 -5.42
C SER A 170 5.04 3.55 -6.71
N CYS A 171 6.30 3.97 -6.57
CA CYS A 171 7.27 3.92 -7.66
C CYS A 171 8.05 2.60 -7.74
N HIS A 172 7.82 1.69 -6.81
CA HIS A 172 8.53 0.43 -6.68
C HIS A 172 7.72 -0.75 -7.23
N TYR A 173 8.24 -1.44 -8.23
CA TYR A 173 7.56 -2.58 -8.86
C TYR A 173 7.75 -3.91 -8.11
N ASP A 174 8.77 -4.04 -7.30
CA ASP A 174 9.03 -5.25 -6.50
C ASP A 174 7.96 -5.52 -5.44
N ILE A 175 7.19 -4.49 -5.04
CA ILE A 175 6.05 -4.68 -4.14
C ILE A 175 4.90 -5.48 -4.75
N VAL A 176 4.86 -5.65 -6.06
CA VAL A 176 3.82 -6.41 -6.77
C VAL A 176 3.73 -7.84 -6.25
N ASP A 177 4.88 -8.49 -6.08
CA ASP A 177 4.93 -9.88 -5.61
C ASP A 177 4.59 -10.00 -4.12
N TRP A 178 4.87 -8.95 -3.34
CA TRP A 178 4.63 -8.93 -1.90
C TRP A 178 3.21 -8.53 -1.53
N LEU A 179 2.69 -7.53 -2.23
CA LEU A 179 1.35 -6.99 -2.00
C LEU A 179 0.27 -7.85 -2.66
N GLN A 180 0.60 -8.56 -3.76
CA GLN A 180 -0.30 -9.41 -4.53
C GLN A 180 -1.61 -8.69 -4.89
N PRO A 181 -1.55 -7.57 -5.62
CA PRO A 181 -2.73 -6.76 -5.92
C PRO A 181 -3.70 -7.51 -6.84
N ASP A 182 -4.99 -7.27 -6.66
CA ASP A 182 -6.06 -7.80 -7.51
C ASP A 182 -6.12 -7.04 -8.84
N TRP A 183 -5.65 -5.79 -8.83
CA TRP A 183 -5.48 -4.99 -10.03
C TRP A 183 -4.25 -4.08 -9.92
N ILE A 184 -3.67 -3.76 -11.08
CA ILE A 184 -2.55 -2.85 -11.23
C ILE A 184 -2.91 -1.83 -12.31
N PHE A 185 -2.66 -0.56 -12.03
CA PHE A 185 -2.75 0.52 -12.99
C PHE A 185 -1.41 1.23 -13.14
N GLU A 186 -0.98 1.41 -14.38
CA GLU A 186 0.27 2.11 -14.73
C GLU A 186 -0.05 3.42 -15.47
N PRO A 187 0.04 4.58 -14.81
CA PRO A 187 -0.27 5.87 -15.43
C PRO A 187 0.58 6.21 -16.63
N ALA A 188 1.86 5.81 -16.64
CA ALA A 188 2.79 6.13 -17.73
C ALA A 188 2.36 5.54 -19.09
N THR A 189 1.71 4.39 -19.08
CA THR A 189 1.24 3.65 -20.25
C THR A 189 -0.29 3.62 -20.35
N MET A 190 -0.99 4.16 -19.37
CA MET A 190 -2.45 4.06 -19.18
C MET A 190 -2.93 2.60 -19.23
N HIS A 191 -2.07 1.68 -18.77
CA HIS A 191 -2.35 0.26 -18.77
C HIS A 191 -3.00 -0.18 -17.46
N PHE A 192 -4.14 -0.85 -17.57
CA PHE A 192 -4.84 -1.50 -16.46
C PHE A 192 -4.79 -3.01 -16.63
N ALA A 193 -4.38 -3.72 -15.60
CA ALA A 193 -4.35 -5.16 -15.57
C ALA A 193 -5.06 -5.70 -14.33
N ARG A 194 -5.98 -6.64 -14.51
CA ARG A 194 -6.52 -7.44 -13.41
C ARG A 194 -5.62 -8.66 -13.22
N ARG A 195 -5.16 -8.86 -12.00
CA ARG A 195 -4.53 -10.11 -11.58
C ARG A 195 -5.57 -10.97 -10.90
N SER A 196 -5.90 -12.11 -11.48
CA SER A 196 -6.58 -13.14 -10.73
C SER A 196 -5.57 -13.74 -9.75
N LEU A 197 -5.75 -13.48 -8.46
CA LEU A 197 -5.07 -14.27 -7.44
C LEU A 197 -5.40 -15.73 -7.71
N GLN A 198 -4.38 -16.58 -7.87
CA GLN A 198 -4.59 -18.01 -7.78
C GLN A 198 -5.15 -18.26 -6.38
N ARG A 199 -6.45 -18.45 -6.28
CA ARG A 199 -7.06 -18.92 -5.01
C ARG A 199 -6.35 -20.20 -4.68
N ARG A 200 -5.77 -20.29 -3.48
CA ARG A 200 -5.24 -21.57 -3.00
C ARG A 200 -6.33 -22.60 -3.18
N PRO A 201 -6.06 -23.73 -3.85
CA PRO A 201 -7.06 -24.77 -3.99
C PRO A 201 -7.59 -25.11 -2.60
N LYS A 202 -8.91 -25.25 -2.47
CA LYS A 202 -9.50 -25.73 -1.22
C LYS A 202 -8.90 -27.12 -0.95
N LEU A 203 -8.17 -27.22 0.15
CA LEU A 203 -7.74 -28.52 0.65
C LEU A 203 -8.95 -29.16 1.33
N GLU A 204 -9.62 -30.04 0.61
CA GLU A 204 -10.62 -30.92 1.22
C GLU A 204 -9.90 -32.12 1.81
N ILE A 205 -9.88 -32.20 3.12
CA ILE A 205 -9.28 -33.33 3.84
C ILE A 205 -10.40 -34.18 4.35
N SER A 206 -10.49 -35.42 3.86
CA SER A 206 -11.31 -36.44 4.48
C SER A 206 -10.46 -37.25 5.46
N ILE A 207 -10.94 -37.37 6.69
CA ILE A 207 -10.30 -38.21 7.71
C ILE A 207 -11.12 -39.47 7.86
N GLU A 208 -10.58 -40.59 7.40
CA GLU A 208 -11.22 -41.88 7.50
C GLU A 208 -10.43 -42.80 8.45
N ARG A 209 -11.17 -43.66 9.16
CA ARG A 209 -10.55 -44.67 9.99
C ARG A 209 -10.10 -45.82 9.09
N ILE A 210 -8.79 -46.03 8.99
CA ILE A 210 -8.22 -47.11 8.18
C ILE A 210 -7.63 -48.22 9.04
N ASP A 211 -7.59 -49.40 8.50
CA ASP A 211 -6.97 -50.58 9.09
C ASP A 211 -5.42 -50.44 8.99
N TRP A 212 -4.69 -51.09 9.90
CA TRP A 212 -3.24 -51.13 9.93
C TRP A 212 -2.61 -51.61 8.60
N ALA A 213 -3.31 -52.48 7.84
CA ALA A 213 -2.85 -52.91 6.54
C ALA A 213 -2.64 -51.78 5.53
N ALA A 214 -3.44 -50.70 5.63
CA ALA A 214 -3.32 -49.53 4.78
C ALA A 214 -2.05 -48.70 5.08
N TRP A 215 -1.43 -48.84 6.26
CA TRP A 215 -0.16 -48.19 6.60
C TRP A 215 0.95 -48.50 5.59
N ARG A 216 0.95 -49.68 5.00
CA ARG A 216 1.94 -50.09 3.99
C ARG A 216 1.95 -49.19 2.76
N ILE A 217 0.85 -48.47 2.47
CA ILE A 217 0.75 -47.56 1.35
C ILE A 217 1.49 -46.23 1.69
N PHE A 218 1.49 -45.83 2.96
CA PHE A 218 2.05 -44.58 3.42
C PHE A 218 3.48 -44.69 3.97
N ALA A 219 3.86 -45.89 4.42
CA ALA A 219 5.18 -46.15 4.99
C ALA A 219 6.37 -45.70 4.11
N PRO A 220 6.34 -45.81 2.76
CA PRO A 220 7.43 -45.33 1.90
C PRO A 220 7.60 -43.80 1.89
N PHE A 221 6.60 -43.05 2.33
CA PHE A 221 6.59 -41.56 2.35
C PHE A 221 6.92 -41.00 3.74
N HIS A 222 7.14 -41.83 4.74
CA HIS A 222 7.59 -41.44 6.06
C HIS A 222 9.12 -41.37 6.06
N ILE A 223 9.67 -40.16 6.19
CA ILE A 223 11.08 -39.86 6.45
C ILE A 223 11.25 -39.69 7.95
#